data_3988094b319d35a643efe8132c3fbf34
#
_entry.id   3988094b319d35a643efe8132c3fbf34
#
_cell.length_a   1.000
_cell.length_b   1.000
_cell.length_c   1.000
_cell.angle_alpha   90.00
_cell.angle_beta   90.00
_cell.angle_gamma   90.00
#
_symmetry.space_group_name_H-M   'P 1'
#
loop_
_entity.id
_entity.type
_entity.pdbx_description
1 polymer ?
#
loop_
_entity_poly.entity_id
_entity_poly.type
_entity_poly.pdbx_seq_one_letter_code
_entity_poly.pdbx_strand_id
1 'polypeptide(L)'
;MESNNIDVQILDYLSKPLDNEENHFFSAKLAILDTIGCIIHASSYENIHSFAAGETSVEIFENPFKTVKNFNSPLDSTWYLTVLTRWFDYNDTFLAKEWGHPS
;
A
#
# COMPACT_ATOMS: atom_id res chain seq x y z
N MET A 1 32.96 -12.58 3.94
CA MET A 1 31.91 -12.83 4.93
C MET A 1 30.61 -13.12 4.23
N GLU A 2 29.93 -14.14 4.66
CA GLU A 2 28.69 -14.60 4.00
C GLU A 2 27.56 -13.57 4.08
N SER A 3 27.48 -12.77 5.15
CA SER A 3 26.47 -11.74 5.31
C SER A 3 26.53 -10.66 4.23
N ASN A 4 27.71 -10.43 3.64
CA ASN A 4 27.88 -9.44 2.57
C ASN A 4 27.34 -9.92 1.22
N ASN A 5 27.21 -11.23 1.03
CA ASN A 5 26.70 -11.79 -0.22
C ASN A 5 25.25 -11.46 -0.48
N ILE A 6 24.41 -11.45 0.57
CA ILE A 6 23.01 -11.11 0.45
C ILE A 6 22.85 -9.63 0.09
N ASP A 7 23.60 -8.76 0.76
CA ASP A 7 23.58 -7.33 0.49
C ASP A 7 24.03 -7.02 -0.93
N VAL A 8 25.10 -7.68 -1.38
CA VAL A 8 25.62 -7.51 -2.74
C VAL A 8 24.60 -7.99 -3.78
N GLN A 9 23.93 -9.12 -3.52
CA GLN A 9 22.91 -9.64 -4.43
C GLN A 9 21.71 -8.70 -4.54
N ILE A 10 21.27 -8.12 -3.44
CA ILE A 10 20.16 -7.15 -3.44
C ILE A 10 20.56 -5.90 -4.23
N LEU A 11 21.74 -5.36 -3.96
CA LEU A 11 22.24 -4.18 -4.67
C LEU A 11 22.42 -4.44 -6.17
N ASP A 12 22.95 -5.60 -6.53
CA ASP A 12 23.10 -5.99 -7.93
C ASP A 12 21.74 -6.09 -8.63
N TYR A 13 20.76 -6.70 -7.99
CA TYR A 13 19.39 -6.78 -8.51
C TYR A 13 18.78 -5.41 -8.72
N LEU A 14 18.90 -4.53 -7.72
CA LEU A 14 18.33 -3.18 -7.78
C LEU A 14 19.00 -2.29 -8.82
N SER A 15 20.28 -2.55 -9.14
CA SER A 15 21.02 -1.75 -10.10
C SER A 15 20.84 -2.21 -11.54
N LYS A 16 20.26 -3.38 -11.77
CA LYS A 16 20.00 -3.88 -13.12
C LYS A 16 18.82 -3.18 -13.77
N PRO A 17 18.90 -2.85 -15.08
CA PRO A 17 17.72 -2.37 -15.78
C PRO A 17 16.64 -3.43 -15.80
N LEU A 18 15.39 -2.97 -15.72
CA LEU A 18 14.24 -3.87 -15.78
C LEU A 18 14.07 -4.43 -17.18
N ASP A 19 14.00 -5.74 -17.29
CA ASP A 19 13.57 -6.38 -18.52
C ASP A 19 12.10 -6.12 -18.74
N ASN A 20 11.69 -5.78 -19.96
CA ASN A 20 10.29 -5.60 -20.30
C ASN A 20 9.63 -4.49 -19.46
N GLU A 21 10.23 -3.31 -19.44
CA GLU A 21 9.81 -2.16 -18.63
C GLU A 21 8.31 -1.83 -18.78
N GLU A 22 7.76 -1.94 -19.97
CA GLU A 22 6.36 -1.64 -20.23
C GLU A 22 5.43 -2.57 -19.43
N ASN A 23 5.73 -3.87 -19.37
CA ASN A 23 4.93 -4.83 -18.61
C ASN A 23 5.06 -4.61 -17.12
N HIS A 24 6.25 -4.30 -16.62
CA HIS A 24 6.47 -3.99 -15.22
C HIS A 24 5.76 -2.72 -14.82
N PHE A 25 5.82 -1.71 -15.67
CA PHE A 25 5.14 -0.44 -15.43
C PHE A 25 3.62 -0.62 -15.42
N PHE A 26 3.09 -1.40 -16.35
CA PHE A 26 1.66 -1.70 -16.43
C PHE A 26 1.18 -2.46 -15.19
N SER A 27 1.94 -3.46 -14.75
CA SER A 27 1.61 -4.22 -13.54
C SER A 27 1.62 -3.34 -12.29
N ALA A 28 2.58 -2.43 -12.19
CA ALA A 28 2.65 -1.47 -11.09
C ALA A 28 1.44 -0.54 -11.08
N LYS A 29 1.01 -0.05 -12.25
CA LYS A 29 -0.20 0.77 -12.37
C LYS A 29 -1.43 0.01 -11.90
N LEU A 30 -1.59 -1.25 -12.29
CA LEU A 30 -2.73 -2.06 -11.86
C LEU A 30 -2.74 -2.26 -10.34
N ALA A 31 -1.58 -2.51 -9.74
CA ALA A 31 -1.46 -2.66 -8.30
C ALA A 31 -1.85 -1.37 -7.56
N ILE A 32 -1.41 -0.23 -8.06
CA ILE A 32 -1.76 1.07 -7.49
C ILE A 32 -3.26 1.33 -7.60
N LEU A 33 -3.85 1.06 -8.76
CA LEU A 33 -5.29 1.24 -8.97
C LEU A 33 -6.11 0.33 -8.05
N ASP A 34 -5.68 -0.92 -7.88
CA ASP A 34 -6.32 -1.85 -6.97
C ASP A 34 -6.26 -1.35 -5.53
N THR A 35 -5.10 -0.89 -5.09
CA THR A 35 -4.91 -0.33 -3.75
C THR A 35 -5.78 0.90 -3.53
N ILE A 36 -5.83 1.82 -4.49
CA ILE A 36 -6.69 3.01 -4.42
C ILE A 36 -8.15 2.60 -4.30
N GLY A 37 -8.58 1.63 -5.10
CA GLY A 37 -9.94 1.10 -5.04
C GLY A 37 -10.28 0.53 -3.66
N CYS A 38 -9.38 -0.23 -3.07
CA CYS A 38 -9.56 -0.77 -1.72
C CYS A 38 -9.69 0.34 -0.67
N ILE A 39 -8.86 1.37 -0.76
CA ILE A 39 -8.89 2.51 0.16
C ILE A 39 -10.22 3.24 0.06
N ILE A 40 -10.66 3.55 -1.15
CA ILE A 40 -11.92 4.27 -1.38
C ILE A 40 -13.11 3.45 -0.88
N HIS A 41 -13.14 2.17 -1.21
CA HIS A 41 -14.23 1.29 -0.77
C HIS A 41 -14.29 1.22 0.76
N ALA A 42 -13.18 0.94 1.41
CA ALA A 42 -13.15 0.84 2.88
C ALA A 42 -13.53 2.16 3.55
N SER A 43 -13.09 3.29 3.01
CA SER A 43 -13.37 4.60 3.59
C SER A 43 -14.84 5.01 3.46
N SER A 44 -15.61 4.34 2.59
CA SER A 44 -17.04 4.62 2.45
C SER A 44 -17.88 4.08 3.61
N TYR A 45 -17.31 3.23 4.46
CA TYR A 45 -17.98 2.72 5.65
C TYR A 45 -17.56 3.55 6.87
N GLU A 46 -18.51 4.16 7.53
CA GLU A 46 -18.26 5.09 8.64
C GLU A 46 -17.42 4.46 9.76
N ASN A 47 -17.76 3.25 10.17
CA ASN A 47 -17.07 2.57 11.25
C ASN A 47 -15.63 2.19 10.90
N ILE A 48 -15.39 1.81 9.66
CA ILE A 48 -14.04 1.49 9.17
C ILE A 48 -13.20 2.76 9.10
N HIS A 49 -13.78 3.81 8.52
CA HIS A 49 -13.10 5.10 8.38
C HIS A 49 -12.74 5.68 9.75
N SER A 50 -13.66 5.63 10.71
CA SER A 50 -13.42 6.11 12.07
C SER A 50 -12.32 5.32 12.77
N PHE A 51 -12.30 4.01 12.60
CA PHE A 51 -11.23 3.18 13.16
C PHE A 51 -9.87 3.53 12.55
N ALA A 52 -9.80 3.66 11.24
CA ALA A 52 -8.56 3.99 10.55
C ALA A 52 -8.02 5.37 10.93
N ALA A 53 -8.91 6.34 11.08
CA ALA A 53 -8.56 7.71 11.44
C ALA A 53 -8.09 7.83 12.90
N GLY A 54 -8.48 6.89 13.77
CA GLY A 54 -8.11 6.91 15.18
C GLY A 54 -8.72 8.10 15.91
N GLU A 55 -7.88 8.87 16.61
CA GLU A 55 -8.32 10.06 17.34
C GLU A 55 -8.43 11.30 16.45
N THR A 56 -7.98 11.21 15.20
CA THR A 56 -8.07 12.33 14.27
C THR A 56 -9.52 12.55 13.88
N SER A 57 -10.02 13.75 14.12
CA SER A 57 -11.37 14.12 13.73
C SER A 57 -11.43 14.30 12.22
N VAL A 58 -12.21 13.46 11.55
CA VAL A 58 -12.42 13.53 10.11
C VAL A 58 -13.92 13.53 9.83
N GLU A 59 -14.31 14.25 8.80
CA GLU A 59 -15.69 14.24 8.37
C GLU A 59 -16.02 12.93 7.66
N ILE A 60 -17.22 12.44 7.93
CA ILE A 60 -17.74 11.23 7.28
C ILE A 60 -17.85 11.51 5.78
N PHE A 61 -17.43 10.56 4.97
CA PHE A 61 -17.44 10.63 3.50
C PHE A 61 -16.44 11.59 2.88
N GLU A 62 -15.51 12.13 3.68
CA GLU A 62 -14.40 12.88 3.10
C GLU A 62 -13.51 11.97 2.27
N ASN A 63 -12.95 12.53 1.18
CA ASN A 63 -11.98 11.81 0.37
C ASN A 63 -10.78 11.40 1.23
N PRO A 64 -10.43 10.09 1.30
CA PRO A 64 -9.35 9.64 2.18
C PRO A 64 -8.00 10.26 1.86
N PHE A 65 -7.75 10.65 0.62
CA PHE A 65 -6.51 11.30 0.24
C PHE A 65 -6.42 12.75 0.73
N LYS A 66 -7.55 13.40 0.96
CA LYS A 66 -7.61 14.68 1.66
C LYS A 66 -7.40 14.50 3.15
N THR A 67 -7.98 13.45 3.72
CA THR A 67 -7.83 13.12 5.14
C THR A 67 -6.37 12.96 5.54
N VAL A 68 -5.56 12.34 4.68
CA VAL A 68 -4.13 12.14 4.93
C VAL A 68 -3.40 13.46 5.22
N LYS A 69 -3.82 14.54 4.60
CA LYS A 69 -3.21 15.87 4.80
C LYS A 69 -3.40 16.41 6.22
N ASN A 70 -4.37 15.89 6.96
CA ASN A 70 -4.68 16.33 8.32
C ASN A 70 -3.83 15.61 9.37
N PHE A 71 -3.09 14.59 8.99
CA PHE A 71 -2.23 13.85 9.92
C PHE A 71 -0.92 14.59 10.13
N ASN A 72 -0.44 14.57 11.38
CA ASN A 72 0.75 15.31 11.78
C ASN A 72 2.05 14.54 11.53
N SER A 73 1.98 13.24 11.26
CA SER A 73 3.16 12.43 11.06
C SER A 73 2.96 11.42 9.91
N PRO A 74 4.07 11.06 9.23
CA PRO A 74 4.01 9.99 8.24
C PRO A 74 3.57 8.64 8.81
N LEU A 75 3.84 8.38 10.07
CA LEU A 75 3.44 7.15 10.74
C LEU A 75 1.91 7.04 10.82
N ASP A 76 1.24 8.12 11.21
CA ASP A 76 -0.21 8.15 11.29
C ASP A 76 -0.85 8.00 9.91
N SER A 77 -0.29 8.68 8.90
CA SER A 77 -0.75 8.54 7.52
C SER A 77 -0.60 7.10 7.03
N THR A 78 0.51 6.47 7.32
CA THR A 78 0.78 5.09 6.93
C THR A 78 -0.21 4.13 7.60
N TRP A 79 -0.46 4.30 8.88
CA TRP A 79 -1.46 3.51 9.61
C TRP A 79 -2.83 3.62 8.96
N TYR A 80 -3.27 4.85 8.73
CA TYR A 80 -4.58 5.13 8.13
C TYR A 80 -4.75 4.45 6.78
N LEU A 81 -3.80 4.66 5.87
CA LEU A 81 -3.88 4.09 4.53
C LEU A 81 -3.75 2.57 4.55
N THR A 82 -2.91 2.03 5.42
CA THR A 82 -2.70 0.58 5.52
C THR A 82 -3.97 -0.12 6.04
N VAL A 83 -4.61 0.44 7.05
CA VAL A 83 -5.87 -0.10 7.57
C VAL A 83 -6.92 -0.17 6.48
N LEU A 84 -7.10 0.92 5.73
CA LEU A 84 -8.09 0.96 4.65
C LEU A 84 -7.76 -0.01 3.53
N THR A 85 -6.49 -0.10 3.16
CA THR A 85 -6.04 -1.00 2.08
C THR A 85 -6.33 -2.46 2.43
N ARG A 86 -6.11 -2.84 3.69
CA ARG A 86 -6.13 -4.23 4.12
C ARG A 86 -7.44 -4.69 4.73
N TRP A 87 -8.39 -3.79 4.93
CA TRP A 87 -9.59 -4.10 5.71
C TRP A 87 -10.38 -5.30 5.18
N PHE A 88 -10.67 -5.31 3.89
CA PHE A 88 -11.47 -6.38 3.27
C PHE A 88 -10.65 -7.56 2.75
N ASP A 89 -9.33 -7.47 2.81
CA ASP A 89 -8.40 -8.54 2.44
C ASP A 89 -8.59 -9.08 1.01
N TYR A 90 -8.97 -8.22 0.07
CA TYR A 90 -9.09 -8.59 -1.33
C TYR A 90 -8.19 -7.80 -2.27
N ASN A 91 -7.20 -7.10 -1.70
CA ASN A 91 -6.19 -6.42 -2.52
C ASN A 91 -5.23 -7.43 -3.15
N ASP A 92 -4.39 -6.96 -4.07
CA ASP A 92 -3.52 -7.81 -4.86
C ASP A 92 -2.76 -8.85 -4.03
N THR A 93 -2.64 -10.06 -4.60
CA THR A 93 -1.96 -11.18 -3.94
C THR A 93 -0.91 -11.76 -4.87
N PHE A 94 0.28 -11.97 -4.36
CA PHE A 94 1.34 -12.69 -5.06
C PHE A 94 1.25 -14.17 -4.69
N LEU A 95 0.93 -15.00 -5.68
CA LEU A 95 0.79 -16.44 -5.50
C LEU A 95 2.10 -17.14 -5.87
N ALA A 96 2.73 -17.70 -4.87
CA ALA A 96 3.96 -18.46 -5.01
C ALA A 96 3.95 -19.58 -3.96
N LYS A 97 5.09 -20.19 -3.69
CA LYS A 97 5.22 -21.18 -2.63
C LYS A 97 4.77 -20.61 -1.28
N GLU A 98 5.09 -19.35 -1.05
CA GLU A 98 4.55 -18.56 0.05
C GLU A 98 3.85 -17.34 -0.55
N TRP A 99 2.58 -17.21 -0.22
CA TRP A 99 1.80 -16.11 -0.78
C TRP A 99 1.96 -14.82 0.02
N GLY A 100 1.68 -13.71 -0.62
CA GLY A 100 1.72 -12.40 0.02
C GLY A 100 0.98 -11.35 -0.78
N HIS A 101 0.85 -10.16 -0.21
CA HIS A 101 0.26 -9.00 -0.88
C HIS A 101 1.37 -8.02 -1.21
N PRO A 102 1.64 -7.73 -2.50
CA PRO A 102 2.68 -6.78 -2.89
C PRO A 102 2.41 -5.33 -2.47
N SER A 103 1.16 -4.98 -2.29
CA SER A 103 0.76 -3.63 -1.89
C SER A 103 0.55 -3.45 -0.40
#